data_1111113d8999647e3637a26337a19c58
#
_entry.id   1111113d8999647e3637a26337a19c58
#
_cell.length_a   1.000
_cell.length_b   1.000
_cell.length_c   1.000
_cell.angle_alpha   90.00
_cell.angle_beta   90.00
_cell.angle_gamma   90.00
#
_symmetry.space_group_name_H-M   'P 1'
#
loop_
_entity.id
_entity.type
_entity.pdbx_description
1 polymer ?
#
loop_
_entity_poly.entity_id
_entity_poly.type
_entity_poly.pdbx_seq_one_letter_code
_entity_poly.pdbx_strand_id
1 'polypeptide(L)'
;MNNEMAYLLGMICGNGEIKRGISETVISIEIPHKKLQTEDFHDVKLYVKASISDIKNIIEPLIGAGMNFIQKDSVTILSFCKPNTDYLTREILQYVGMATSHNDVKLHSNIFGFSKDEKRQFIKGFADVTGYIRRSNYFFDKCMHRVYLEVPNNWELVVDICNLLKNLNIPVQSIDWAHPNMRDPKAKKYNQGKHSFWKKEHQIKIWANEFSPIGFGILHKQQALEVFAAELIQGLKSNGVEATGKTHSFYWNSTKSPSKKKLSHPGVNDAFIPDTIRGKHFNSWKDIAKELGYGE
;
A
#
# COMPACT_ATOMS: atom_id res chain seq x y z
N MET A 1 9.25 5.88 -19.53
CA MET A 1 7.81 5.92 -19.20
C MET A 1 7.49 7.31 -18.67
N ASN A 2 6.22 7.76 -18.71
CA ASN A 2 5.86 9.01 -18.06
C ASN A 2 5.33 8.75 -16.63
N ASN A 3 5.25 9.82 -15.83
CA ASN A 3 4.85 9.74 -14.43
C ASN A 3 3.38 9.31 -14.24
N GLU A 4 2.49 9.73 -15.13
CA GLU A 4 1.06 9.39 -15.12
C GLU A 4 0.86 7.91 -15.37
N MET A 5 1.65 7.32 -16.26
CA MET A 5 1.63 5.89 -16.53
C MET A 5 2.14 5.09 -15.33
N ALA A 6 3.22 5.52 -14.69
CA ALA A 6 3.72 4.88 -13.49
C ALA A 6 2.68 4.93 -12.36
N TYR A 7 2.00 6.07 -12.19
CA TYR A 7 0.90 6.22 -11.23
C TYR A 7 -0.26 5.27 -11.53
N LEU A 8 -0.72 5.22 -12.79
CA LEU A 8 -1.79 4.31 -13.22
C LEU A 8 -1.43 2.84 -12.98
N LEU A 9 -0.20 2.44 -13.31
CA LEU A 9 0.29 1.08 -13.04
C LEU A 9 0.25 0.75 -11.54
N GLY A 10 0.62 1.71 -10.69
CA GLY A 10 0.51 1.57 -9.23
C GLY A 10 -0.93 1.32 -8.78
N MET A 11 -1.89 2.07 -9.31
CA MET A 11 -3.31 1.86 -9.01
C MET A 11 -3.80 0.48 -9.47
N ILE A 12 -3.42 0.05 -10.69
CA ILE A 12 -3.80 -1.26 -11.24
C ILE A 12 -3.22 -2.38 -10.37
N CYS A 13 -1.94 -2.30 -10.01
CA CYS A 13 -1.32 -3.31 -9.13
C CYS A 13 -1.94 -3.33 -7.73
N GLY A 14 -2.46 -2.20 -7.25
CA GLY A 14 -3.10 -2.09 -5.94
C GLY A 14 -4.47 -2.74 -5.88
N ASN A 15 -5.39 -2.34 -6.76
CA ASN A 15 -6.78 -2.77 -6.73
C ASN A 15 -7.38 -2.93 -8.15
N GLY A 16 -6.54 -3.24 -9.13
CA GLY A 16 -6.98 -3.38 -10.52
C GLY A 16 -7.46 -4.79 -10.89
N GLU A 17 -8.29 -4.84 -11.89
CA GLU A 17 -8.71 -6.04 -12.61
C GLU A 17 -8.59 -5.79 -14.12
N ILE A 18 -8.02 -6.74 -14.84
CA ILE A 18 -7.86 -6.67 -16.30
C ILE A 18 -8.68 -7.79 -16.95
N LYS A 19 -9.63 -7.41 -17.78
CA LYS A 19 -10.45 -8.33 -18.57
C LYS A 19 -10.13 -8.16 -20.05
N ARG A 20 -9.40 -9.11 -20.62
CA ARG A 20 -9.07 -9.10 -22.03
C ARG A 20 -10.15 -9.81 -22.84
N GLY A 21 -10.82 -9.08 -23.71
CA GLY A 21 -11.71 -9.61 -24.75
C GLY A 21 -10.96 -9.92 -26.05
N ILE A 22 -11.73 -10.27 -27.11
CA ILE A 22 -11.18 -10.61 -28.43
C ILE A 22 -10.51 -9.39 -29.08
N SER A 23 -11.16 -8.24 -29.06
CA SER A 23 -10.70 -6.99 -29.70
C SER A 23 -10.28 -5.90 -28.72
N GLU A 24 -10.77 -5.95 -27.51
CA GLU A 24 -10.65 -4.89 -26.50
C GLU A 24 -10.26 -5.45 -25.15
N THR A 25 -9.59 -4.62 -24.38
CA THR A 25 -9.24 -4.86 -22.97
C THR A 25 -9.96 -3.84 -22.09
N VAL A 26 -10.68 -4.34 -21.10
CA VAL A 26 -11.30 -3.53 -20.04
C VAL A 26 -10.41 -3.58 -18.81
N ILE A 27 -10.05 -2.42 -18.31
CA ILE A 27 -9.30 -2.25 -17.07
C ILE A 27 -10.23 -1.58 -16.05
N SER A 28 -10.37 -2.18 -14.89
CA SER A 28 -11.18 -1.67 -13.79
C SER A 28 -10.32 -1.54 -12.54
N ILE A 29 -10.49 -0.46 -11.80
CA ILE A 29 -9.77 -0.21 -10.55
C ILE A 29 -10.79 0.09 -9.45
N GLU A 30 -10.76 -0.70 -8.40
CA GLU A 30 -11.60 -0.45 -7.23
C GLU A 30 -10.94 0.57 -6.30
N ILE A 31 -11.69 1.60 -5.93
CA ILE A 31 -11.27 2.67 -5.03
C ILE A 31 -12.14 2.60 -3.77
N PRO A 32 -11.73 1.87 -2.72
CA PRO A 32 -12.52 1.72 -1.51
C PRO A 32 -12.64 3.04 -0.75
N HIS A 33 -13.85 3.49 -0.44
CA HIS A 33 -14.09 4.76 0.22
C HIS A 33 -13.39 4.87 1.58
N LYS A 34 -13.28 3.74 2.30
CA LYS A 34 -12.53 3.67 3.58
C LYS A 34 -11.06 4.08 3.46
N LYS A 35 -10.47 3.98 2.25
CA LYS A 35 -9.06 4.35 1.99
C LYS A 35 -8.90 5.84 1.66
N LEU A 36 -10.00 6.50 1.35
CA LEU A 36 -10.02 7.92 0.99
C LEU A 36 -10.21 8.82 2.20
N GLN A 37 -10.70 8.26 3.32
CA GLN A 37 -10.98 9.00 4.54
C GLN A 37 -9.69 9.43 5.25
N THR A 38 -9.68 10.66 5.76
CA THR A 38 -8.72 11.15 6.75
C THR A 38 -9.43 11.50 8.05
N GLU A 39 -8.70 11.67 9.15
CA GLU A 39 -9.30 11.95 10.46
C GLU A 39 -10.06 13.28 10.50
N ASP A 40 -9.64 14.25 9.70
CA ASP A 40 -10.22 15.60 9.69
C ASP A 40 -11.29 15.79 8.60
N PHE A 41 -11.57 14.77 7.79
CA PHE A 41 -12.49 14.86 6.66
C PHE A 41 -13.54 13.76 6.72
N HIS A 42 -14.67 14.07 7.35
CA HIS A 42 -15.68 13.07 7.75
C HIS A 42 -16.87 12.95 6.78
N ASP A 43 -17.15 13.98 5.96
CA ASP A 43 -18.22 13.90 4.97
C ASP A 43 -17.83 12.95 3.84
N VAL A 44 -18.45 11.74 3.87
CA VAL A 44 -18.14 10.66 2.92
C VAL A 44 -18.35 11.09 1.46
N LYS A 45 -19.44 11.79 1.17
CA LYS A 45 -19.75 12.18 -0.22
C LYS A 45 -18.74 13.21 -0.72
N LEU A 46 -18.33 14.12 0.15
CA LEU A 46 -17.42 15.20 -0.20
C LEU A 46 -16.00 14.67 -0.42
N TYR A 47 -15.46 13.88 0.51
CA TYR A 47 -14.09 13.37 0.34
C TYR A 47 -13.99 12.36 -0.80
N VAL A 48 -15.01 11.54 -1.04
CA VAL A 48 -15.04 10.63 -2.20
C VAL A 48 -15.02 11.44 -3.49
N LYS A 49 -15.89 12.46 -3.61
CA LYS A 49 -15.93 13.32 -4.81
C LYS A 49 -14.60 14.03 -5.06
N ALA A 50 -14.01 14.61 -4.01
CA ALA A 50 -12.71 15.26 -4.10
C ALA A 50 -11.62 14.28 -4.55
N SER A 51 -11.51 13.12 -3.90
CA SER A 51 -10.53 12.08 -4.26
C SER A 51 -10.64 11.62 -5.71
N ILE A 52 -11.87 11.38 -6.17
CA ILE A 52 -12.09 10.94 -7.56
C ILE A 52 -11.72 12.04 -8.54
N SER A 53 -11.98 13.31 -8.20
CA SER A 53 -11.54 14.45 -9.02
C SER A 53 -10.01 14.52 -9.11
N ASP A 54 -9.31 14.36 -7.99
CA ASP A 54 -7.84 14.39 -7.97
C ASP A 54 -7.26 13.26 -8.83
N ILE A 55 -7.74 12.02 -8.63
CA ILE A 55 -7.31 10.87 -9.42
C ILE A 55 -7.58 11.10 -10.91
N LYS A 56 -8.79 11.57 -11.25
CA LYS A 56 -9.16 11.87 -12.63
C LYS A 56 -8.19 12.86 -13.27
N ASN A 57 -7.90 13.95 -12.59
CA ASN A 57 -6.97 14.97 -13.11
C ASN A 57 -5.57 14.42 -13.40
N ILE A 58 -5.10 13.44 -12.63
CA ILE A 58 -3.79 12.81 -12.85
C ILE A 58 -3.80 11.89 -14.08
N ILE A 59 -4.84 11.07 -14.27
CA ILE A 59 -4.82 10.01 -15.27
C ILE A 59 -5.57 10.36 -16.57
N GLU A 60 -6.42 11.39 -16.59
CA GLU A 60 -7.18 11.81 -17.77
C GLU A 60 -6.27 12.18 -18.97
N PRO A 61 -5.13 12.85 -18.79
CA PRO A 61 -4.22 13.14 -19.89
C PRO A 61 -3.71 11.87 -20.61
N LEU A 62 -3.64 10.75 -19.87
CA LEU A 62 -3.18 9.46 -20.39
C LEU A 62 -4.31 8.65 -21.03
N ILE A 63 -5.47 8.57 -20.37
CA ILE A 63 -6.58 7.69 -20.79
C ILE A 63 -7.52 8.41 -21.75
N GLY A 64 -7.67 9.72 -21.61
CA GLY A 64 -8.64 10.52 -22.37
C GLY A 64 -10.08 10.38 -21.84
N ALA A 65 -11.04 10.85 -22.64
CA ALA A 65 -12.45 10.96 -22.26
C ALA A 65 -13.20 9.62 -22.05
N GLY A 66 -12.55 8.48 -22.28
CA GLY A 66 -13.15 7.15 -22.17
C GLY A 66 -13.21 6.55 -20.76
N MET A 67 -12.96 7.34 -19.72
CA MET A 67 -13.07 6.88 -18.34
C MET A 67 -14.50 6.91 -17.84
N ASN A 68 -14.88 5.82 -17.16
CA ASN A 68 -16.16 5.68 -16.49
C ASN A 68 -15.97 5.49 -14.99
N PHE A 69 -16.76 6.19 -14.17
CA PHE A 69 -16.77 6.11 -12.73
C PHE A 69 -18.14 5.65 -12.23
N ILE A 70 -18.19 4.48 -11.63
CA ILE A 70 -19.39 3.92 -11.03
C ILE A 70 -19.24 3.96 -9.52
N GLN A 71 -19.96 4.88 -8.89
CA GLN A 71 -19.97 4.99 -7.43
C GLN A 71 -21.00 4.04 -6.83
N LYS A 72 -20.57 3.20 -5.89
CA LYS A 72 -21.36 2.35 -5.02
C LYS A 72 -21.26 2.84 -3.57
N ASP A 73 -21.96 2.19 -2.63
CA ASP A 73 -21.98 2.64 -1.22
C ASP A 73 -20.61 2.72 -0.55
N SER A 74 -19.72 1.76 -0.83
CA SER A 74 -18.42 1.63 -0.15
C SER A 74 -17.21 1.69 -1.07
N VAL A 75 -17.43 1.78 -2.38
CA VAL A 75 -16.37 1.73 -3.39
C VAL A 75 -16.79 2.52 -4.64
N THR A 76 -15.82 3.19 -5.26
CA THR A 76 -15.97 3.71 -6.61
C THR A 76 -15.15 2.84 -7.55
N ILE A 77 -15.74 2.40 -8.66
CA ILE A 77 -15.06 1.66 -9.71
C ILE A 77 -14.72 2.64 -10.82
N LEU A 78 -13.43 2.85 -11.03
CA LEU A 78 -12.90 3.49 -12.23
C LEU A 78 -12.72 2.42 -13.30
N SER A 79 -13.23 2.62 -14.50
CA SER A 79 -13.00 1.70 -15.61
C SER A 79 -12.80 2.43 -16.93
N PHE A 80 -12.03 1.81 -17.82
CA PHE A 80 -11.86 2.25 -19.20
C PHE A 80 -11.65 1.03 -20.10
N CYS A 81 -12.02 1.19 -21.35
CA CYS A 81 -11.88 0.18 -22.39
C CYS A 81 -11.01 0.72 -23.51
N LYS A 82 -10.05 -0.08 -23.99
CA LYS A 82 -9.19 0.25 -25.10
C LYS A 82 -9.00 -0.96 -26.02
N PRO A 83 -8.79 -0.75 -27.32
CA PRO A 83 -8.43 -1.82 -28.24
C PRO A 83 -7.18 -2.58 -27.77
N ASN A 84 -7.11 -3.88 -28.02
CA ASN A 84 -5.92 -4.69 -27.71
C ASN A 84 -4.66 -4.20 -28.46
N THR A 85 -4.84 -3.47 -29.55
CA THR A 85 -3.77 -2.87 -30.35
C THR A 85 -3.33 -1.50 -29.87
N ASP A 86 -4.08 -0.91 -28.93
CA ASP A 86 -3.76 0.41 -28.36
C ASP A 86 -2.43 0.38 -27.61
N TYR A 87 -1.65 1.46 -27.74
CA TYR A 87 -0.33 1.57 -27.11
C TYR A 87 -0.41 1.46 -25.59
N LEU A 88 -1.36 2.17 -24.97
CA LEU A 88 -1.56 2.15 -23.51
C LEU A 88 -1.87 0.74 -23.02
N THR A 89 -2.74 0.01 -23.72
CA THR A 89 -3.07 -1.38 -23.38
C THR A 89 -1.84 -2.28 -23.41
N ARG A 90 -1.04 -2.18 -24.47
CA ARG A 90 0.18 -2.99 -24.60
C ARG A 90 1.20 -2.67 -23.54
N GLU A 91 1.36 -1.40 -23.22
CA GLU A 91 2.29 -0.94 -22.20
C GLU A 91 1.85 -1.42 -20.81
N ILE A 92 0.57 -1.30 -20.45
CA ILE A 92 0.04 -1.85 -19.20
C ILE A 92 0.30 -3.36 -19.09
N LEU A 93 -0.03 -4.13 -20.15
CA LEU A 93 0.15 -5.57 -20.17
C LEU A 93 1.62 -5.99 -20.07
N GLN A 94 2.54 -5.17 -20.56
CA GLN A 94 3.98 -5.42 -20.45
C GLN A 94 4.45 -5.39 -18.99
N TYR A 95 3.87 -4.54 -18.15
CA TYR A 95 4.30 -4.38 -16.75
C TYR A 95 3.48 -5.18 -15.75
N VAL A 96 2.21 -5.38 -16.01
CA VAL A 96 1.30 -6.12 -15.11
C VAL A 96 1.12 -7.57 -15.57
N GLY A 97 1.51 -7.87 -16.80
CA GLY A 97 1.35 -9.17 -17.42
C GLY A 97 -0.13 -9.45 -17.72
N MET A 98 -0.45 -10.74 -17.76
CA MET A 98 -1.81 -11.22 -18.02
C MET A 98 -2.62 -11.41 -16.73
N ALA A 99 -2.20 -10.77 -15.62
CA ALA A 99 -2.90 -10.86 -14.36
C ALA A 99 -4.34 -10.35 -14.51
N THR A 100 -5.28 -11.15 -14.05
CA THR A 100 -6.71 -10.82 -14.14
C THR A 100 -7.19 -10.03 -12.94
N SER A 101 -6.48 -10.10 -11.81
CA SER A 101 -6.83 -9.37 -10.60
C SER A 101 -5.60 -8.99 -9.77
N HIS A 102 -5.75 -7.99 -8.92
CA HIS A 102 -4.70 -7.57 -7.99
C HIS A 102 -4.24 -8.68 -7.01
N ASN A 103 -5.05 -9.72 -6.81
CA ASN A 103 -4.65 -10.87 -5.98
C ASN A 103 -3.54 -11.72 -6.62
N ASP A 104 -3.41 -11.66 -7.94
CA ASP A 104 -2.48 -12.49 -8.72
C ASP A 104 -1.33 -11.66 -9.33
N VAL A 105 -1.33 -10.34 -9.10
CA VAL A 105 -0.31 -9.45 -9.65
C VAL A 105 1.05 -9.73 -9.01
N LYS A 106 2.04 -9.90 -9.86
CA LYS A 106 3.47 -9.86 -9.51
C LYS A 106 4.11 -8.71 -10.26
N LEU A 107 4.95 -7.94 -9.58
CA LEU A 107 5.61 -6.84 -10.27
C LEU A 107 6.62 -7.38 -11.27
N HIS A 108 6.49 -6.94 -12.51
CA HIS A 108 7.46 -7.28 -13.53
C HIS A 108 8.84 -6.69 -13.20
N SER A 109 9.90 -7.40 -13.52
CA SER A 109 11.28 -6.98 -13.23
C SER A 109 11.62 -5.58 -13.77
N ASN A 110 11.02 -5.18 -14.89
CA ASN A 110 11.21 -3.86 -15.48
C ASN A 110 10.78 -2.70 -14.58
N ILE A 111 9.81 -2.93 -13.65
CA ILE A 111 9.37 -1.90 -12.69
C ILE A 111 10.53 -1.55 -11.72
N PHE A 112 11.37 -2.51 -11.38
CA PHE A 112 12.55 -2.26 -10.56
C PHE A 112 13.63 -1.46 -11.32
N GLY A 113 13.56 -1.42 -12.64
CA GLY A 113 14.42 -0.60 -13.52
C GLY A 113 13.93 0.85 -13.69
N PHE A 114 12.74 1.21 -13.20
CA PHE A 114 12.23 2.57 -13.28
C PHE A 114 13.16 3.58 -12.63
N SER A 115 13.13 4.82 -13.08
CA SER A 115 13.77 5.94 -12.40
C SER A 115 13.20 6.11 -10.98
N LYS A 116 13.89 6.85 -10.14
CA LYS A 116 13.38 7.12 -8.77
C LYS A 116 12.02 7.82 -8.79
N ASP A 117 11.82 8.73 -9.72
CA ASP A 117 10.57 9.48 -9.82
C ASP A 117 9.42 8.62 -10.32
N GLU A 118 9.63 7.78 -11.33
CA GLU A 118 8.64 6.80 -11.77
C GLU A 118 8.28 5.80 -10.66
N LYS A 119 9.27 5.31 -9.90
CA LYS A 119 9.01 4.45 -8.73
C LYS A 119 8.18 5.15 -7.67
N ARG A 120 8.46 6.44 -7.40
CA ARG A 120 7.64 7.24 -6.48
C ARG A 120 6.21 7.38 -6.96
N GLN A 121 6.01 7.68 -8.25
CA GLN A 121 4.68 7.79 -8.82
C GLN A 121 3.94 6.44 -8.80
N PHE A 122 4.62 5.34 -9.07
CA PHE A 122 4.05 4.01 -8.94
C PHE A 122 3.56 3.74 -7.50
N ILE A 123 4.41 3.95 -6.50
CA ILE A 123 4.01 3.76 -5.08
C ILE A 123 2.93 4.76 -4.66
N LYS A 124 2.94 5.98 -5.18
CA LYS A 124 1.89 6.98 -4.94
C LYS A 124 0.53 6.50 -5.44
N GLY A 125 0.43 6.04 -6.69
CA GLY A 125 -0.81 5.49 -7.24
C GLY A 125 -1.28 4.24 -6.50
N PHE A 126 -0.35 3.35 -6.13
CA PHE A 126 -0.64 2.20 -5.29
C PHE A 126 -1.22 2.62 -3.93
N ALA A 127 -0.61 3.62 -3.26
CA ALA A 127 -1.04 4.12 -1.97
C ALA A 127 -2.39 4.84 -2.01
N ASP A 128 -2.74 5.47 -3.12
CA ASP A 128 -4.02 6.15 -3.25
C ASP A 128 -5.22 5.20 -3.22
N VAL A 129 -5.06 3.98 -3.74
CA VAL A 129 -6.12 2.97 -3.77
C VAL A 129 -6.05 1.94 -2.64
N THR A 130 -4.87 1.68 -2.09
CA THR A 130 -4.68 0.67 -1.03
C THR A 130 -4.39 1.28 0.34
N GLY A 131 -3.90 2.50 0.36
CA GLY A 131 -3.34 3.12 1.56
C GLY A 131 -4.26 4.12 2.24
N TYR A 132 -4.00 4.32 3.50
CA TYR A 132 -4.58 5.39 4.31
C TYR A 132 -3.57 5.89 5.33
N ILE A 133 -3.82 7.08 5.86
CA ILE A 133 -3.02 7.68 6.91
C ILE A 133 -3.87 7.91 8.15
N ARG A 134 -3.32 7.63 9.32
CA ARG A 134 -3.97 7.92 10.59
C ARG A 134 -2.97 8.11 11.71
N ARG A 135 -3.43 8.75 12.77
CA ARG A 135 -2.75 8.79 14.07
C ARG A 135 -2.64 7.40 14.64
N SER A 136 -1.48 7.08 15.17
CA SER A 136 -1.23 5.83 15.86
C SER A 136 -1.34 6.08 17.36
N ASN A 137 -2.25 5.37 18.03
CA ASN A 137 -2.44 5.49 19.48
C ASN A 137 -1.37 4.72 20.29
N TYR A 138 -0.33 4.21 19.65
CA TYR A 138 0.58 3.26 20.27
C TYR A 138 2.03 3.69 20.16
N PHE A 139 2.71 3.69 21.29
CA PHE A 139 4.13 3.97 21.53
C PHE A 139 4.55 5.44 21.46
N PHE A 140 5.12 5.91 22.56
CA PHE A 140 5.72 7.22 22.76
C PHE A 140 4.79 8.42 22.50
N ASP A 141 4.16 8.89 23.53
CA ASP A 141 3.55 10.22 23.63
C ASP A 141 2.88 10.78 22.36
N LYS A 142 1.84 10.11 21.90
CA LYS A 142 0.80 10.65 21.01
C LYS A 142 1.20 11.05 19.56
N CYS A 143 2.45 10.99 19.14
CA CYS A 143 2.89 11.58 17.86
C CYS A 143 3.36 10.57 16.79
N MET A 144 3.04 9.30 16.91
CA MET A 144 3.53 8.27 16.00
C MET A 144 2.54 8.02 14.86
N HIS A 145 2.55 8.87 13.87
CA HIS A 145 1.64 8.79 12.74
C HIS A 145 2.20 7.90 11.63
N ARG A 146 1.33 7.12 10.99
CA ARG A 146 1.71 6.12 10.00
C ARG A 146 0.86 6.16 8.76
N VAL A 147 1.48 5.83 7.66
CA VAL A 147 0.83 5.37 6.44
C VAL A 147 0.73 3.86 6.48
N TYR A 148 -0.41 3.34 6.11
CA TYR A 148 -0.74 1.93 6.04
C TYR A 148 -1.07 1.59 4.59
N LEU A 149 -0.36 0.63 3.99
CA LEU A 149 -0.68 0.08 2.68
C LEU A 149 -1.23 -1.33 2.88
N GLU A 150 -2.46 -1.57 2.45
CA GLU A 150 -3.11 -2.87 2.60
C GLU A 150 -3.06 -3.64 1.28
N VAL A 151 -2.54 -4.85 1.33
CA VAL A 151 -2.39 -5.75 0.18
C VAL A 151 -3.19 -7.02 0.47
N PRO A 152 -4.38 -7.20 -0.13
CA PRO A 152 -5.19 -8.39 0.12
C PRO A 152 -4.60 -9.63 -0.57
N ASN A 153 -4.48 -10.71 0.19
CA ASN A 153 -4.18 -12.08 -0.29
C ASN A 153 -2.92 -12.27 -1.16
N ASN A 154 -2.05 -11.28 -1.26
CA ASN A 154 -0.89 -11.32 -2.15
C ASN A 154 0.40 -10.94 -1.40
N TRP A 155 1.00 -11.93 -0.74
CA TRP A 155 2.24 -11.72 0.02
C TRP A 155 3.44 -11.39 -0.88
N GLU A 156 3.48 -11.93 -2.11
CA GLU A 156 4.56 -11.65 -3.06
C GLU A 156 4.56 -10.17 -3.44
N LEU A 157 3.38 -9.60 -3.67
CA LEU A 157 3.24 -8.16 -3.93
C LEU A 157 3.69 -7.32 -2.72
N VAL A 158 3.46 -7.79 -1.47
CA VAL A 158 4.01 -7.13 -0.28
C VAL A 158 5.52 -7.07 -0.34
N VAL A 159 6.17 -8.18 -0.68
CA VAL A 159 7.63 -8.26 -0.82
C VAL A 159 8.12 -7.32 -1.90
N ASP A 160 7.45 -7.30 -3.05
CA ASP A 160 7.82 -6.46 -4.18
C ASP A 160 7.69 -4.96 -3.84
N ILE A 161 6.59 -4.55 -3.22
CA ILE A 161 6.39 -3.18 -2.75
C ILE A 161 7.47 -2.78 -1.72
N CYS A 162 7.79 -3.67 -0.78
CA CYS A 162 8.86 -3.42 0.19
C CYS A 162 10.24 -3.29 -0.48
N ASN A 163 10.51 -4.07 -1.52
CA ASN A 163 11.74 -3.94 -2.31
C ASN A 163 11.79 -2.60 -3.07
N LEU A 164 10.68 -2.13 -3.65
CA LEU A 164 10.61 -0.81 -4.27
C LEU A 164 10.83 0.30 -3.25
N LEU A 165 10.20 0.22 -2.08
CA LEU A 165 10.42 1.17 -0.99
C LEU A 165 11.89 1.19 -0.55
N LYS A 166 12.52 0.03 -0.40
CA LYS A 166 13.96 -0.09 -0.12
C LYS A 166 14.82 0.57 -1.21
N ASN A 167 14.48 0.38 -2.48
CA ASN A 167 15.17 1.03 -3.60
C ASN A 167 15.06 2.57 -3.57
N LEU A 168 13.99 3.09 -2.97
CA LEU A 168 13.76 4.52 -2.78
C LEU A 168 14.36 5.05 -1.47
N ASN A 169 15.00 4.20 -0.66
CA ASN A 169 15.45 4.49 0.69
C ASN A 169 14.31 4.89 1.64
N ILE A 170 13.13 4.34 1.43
CA ILE A 170 11.98 4.52 2.33
C ILE A 170 11.91 3.33 3.29
N PRO A 171 12.11 3.55 4.60
CA PRO A 171 12.07 2.46 5.57
C PRO A 171 10.63 1.98 5.81
N VAL A 172 10.46 0.67 5.80
CA VAL A 172 9.23 0.03 6.27
C VAL A 172 9.33 -0.17 7.78
N GLN A 173 8.40 0.34 8.54
CA GLN A 173 8.43 0.24 10.00
C GLN A 173 8.06 -1.17 10.48
N SER A 174 7.04 -1.76 9.91
CA SER A 174 6.64 -3.15 10.17
C SER A 174 5.69 -3.66 9.09
N ILE A 175 5.53 -4.96 9.03
CA ILE A 175 4.51 -5.63 8.22
C ILE A 175 3.66 -6.48 9.16
N ASP A 176 2.35 -6.24 9.12
CA ASP A 176 1.39 -7.15 9.73
C ASP A 176 0.96 -8.16 8.66
N TRP A 177 1.57 -9.31 8.71
CA TRP A 177 1.17 -10.41 7.86
C TRP A 177 -0.18 -10.95 8.31
N ALA A 178 -1.11 -11.10 7.34
CA ALA A 178 -2.44 -11.62 7.58
C ALA A 178 -3.20 -10.85 8.69
N HIS A 179 -3.15 -9.52 8.63
CA HIS A 179 -3.83 -8.66 9.59
C HIS A 179 -5.33 -8.98 9.63
N PRO A 180 -5.88 -9.42 10.76
CA PRO A 180 -7.32 -9.60 10.87
C PRO A 180 -7.96 -8.23 10.81
N ASN A 181 -8.84 -8.03 9.85
CA ASN A 181 -9.71 -6.86 9.89
C ASN A 181 -10.65 -6.98 11.09
N MET A 182 -10.24 -6.45 12.23
CA MET A 182 -10.98 -6.55 13.50
C MET A 182 -12.38 -5.92 13.42
N ARG A 183 -12.64 -5.12 12.41
CA ARG A 183 -13.95 -4.52 12.12
C ARG A 183 -14.82 -5.38 11.20
N ASP A 184 -14.26 -6.44 10.61
CA ASP A 184 -15.04 -7.37 9.83
C ASP A 184 -15.90 -8.24 10.77
N PRO A 185 -17.24 -8.21 10.70
CA PRO A 185 -18.11 -9.08 11.48
C PRO A 185 -17.80 -10.57 11.28
N LYS A 186 -17.18 -10.91 10.14
CA LYS A 186 -16.73 -12.27 9.83
C LYS A 186 -15.38 -12.62 10.47
N ALA A 187 -14.67 -11.66 11.07
CA ALA A 187 -13.36 -11.89 11.69
C ALA A 187 -13.41 -12.99 12.76
N LYS A 188 -14.50 -13.13 13.49
CA LYS A 188 -14.72 -14.24 14.43
C LYS A 188 -14.74 -15.61 13.77
N LYS A 189 -15.20 -15.70 12.50
CA LYS A 189 -15.19 -16.95 11.71
C LYS A 189 -13.79 -17.32 11.20
N TYR A 190 -12.94 -16.34 10.94
CA TYR A 190 -11.56 -16.57 10.49
C TYR A 190 -10.68 -17.15 11.59
N ASN A 191 -10.99 -16.90 12.84
CA ASN A 191 -10.27 -17.45 14.00
C ASN A 191 -10.61 -18.94 14.29
N GLN A 192 -11.57 -19.52 13.59
CA GLN A 192 -12.02 -20.91 13.83
C GLN A 192 -11.32 -21.95 12.95
N GLY A 193 -10.11 -21.69 12.50
CA GLY A 193 -9.21 -22.73 11.94
C GLY A 193 -9.49 -23.25 10.54
N LYS A 194 -10.57 -22.81 9.87
CA LYS A 194 -10.98 -23.32 8.56
C LYS A 194 -10.55 -22.48 7.35
N HIS A 195 -10.00 -21.31 7.55
CA HIS A 195 -9.52 -20.46 6.46
C HIS A 195 -8.01 -20.24 6.59
N SER A 196 -7.32 -20.46 5.50
CA SER A 196 -5.87 -20.25 5.44
C SER A 196 -5.53 -18.87 5.98
N PHE A 197 -4.69 -18.84 7.01
CA PHE A 197 -4.13 -17.63 7.61
C PHE A 197 -3.58 -16.66 6.55
N TRP A 198 -3.07 -17.20 5.46
CA TRP A 198 -2.42 -16.52 4.35
C TRP A 198 -3.36 -15.85 3.34
N LYS A 199 -4.65 -16.08 3.44
CA LYS A 199 -5.68 -15.44 2.59
C LYS A 199 -6.22 -14.14 3.15
N LYS A 200 -5.52 -13.53 4.10
CA LYS A 200 -5.93 -12.26 4.74
C LYS A 200 -5.18 -11.08 4.14
N GLU A 201 -5.67 -9.88 4.41
CA GLU A 201 -4.96 -8.65 4.06
C GLU A 201 -3.61 -8.61 4.80
N HIS A 202 -2.58 -8.20 4.08
CA HIS A 202 -1.28 -7.85 4.66
C HIS A 202 -1.20 -6.34 4.78
N GLN A 203 -0.55 -5.83 5.81
CA GLN A 203 -0.47 -4.40 6.04
C GLN A 203 0.98 -3.96 6.19
N ILE A 204 1.47 -3.17 5.24
CA ILE A 204 2.77 -2.51 5.31
C ILE A 204 2.60 -1.19 6.06
N LYS A 205 3.44 -0.93 7.06
CA LYS A 205 3.40 0.28 7.89
C LYS A 205 4.66 1.09 7.70
N ILE A 206 4.47 2.38 7.44
CA ILE A 206 5.55 3.32 7.20
C ILE A 206 5.29 4.57 8.05
N TRP A 207 6.32 5.12 8.68
CA TRP A 207 6.16 6.39 9.39
C TRP A 207 5.80 7.52 8.43
N ALA A 208 4.95 8.45 8.87
CA ALA A 208 4.45 9.53 8.02
C ALA A 208 5.58 10.39 7.43
N ASN A 209 6.59 10.74 8.24
CA ASN A 209 7.76 11.49 7.78
C ASN A 209 8.59 10.74 6.73
N GLU A 210 8.69 9.41 6.85
CA GLU A 210 9.45 8.58 5.90
C GLU A 210 8.69 8.41 4.57
N PHE A 211 7.34 8.39 4.62
CA PHE A 211 6.52 8.31 3.42
C PHE A 211 6.37 9.65 2.69
N SER A 212 6.66 10.77 3.35
CA SER A 212 6.51 12.13 2.82
C SER A 212 7.19 12.34 1.44
N PRO A 213 8.38 11.78 1.12
CA PRO A 213 8.98 11.91 -0.20
C PRO A 213 8.21 11.25 -1.34
N ILE A 214 7.32 10.30 -1.04
CA ILE A 214 6.41 9.66 -2.01
C ILE A 214 5.11 10.45 -2.08
N GLY A 215 4.47 10.66 -0.94
CA GLY A 215 3.21 11.37 -0.82
C GLY A 215 2.01 10.62 -1.39
N PHE A 216 0.89 11.33 -1.49
CA PHE A 216 -0.36 10.92 -2.11
C PHE A 216 -0.68 11.81 -3.30
N GLY A 217 -1.39 11.29 -4.30
CA GLY A 217 -1.97 12.08 -5.39
C GLY A 217 -3.27 12.75 -4.96
N ILE A 218 -3.99 12.17 -4.00
CA ILE A 218 -5.22 12.70 -3.43
C ILE A 218 -4.88 13.82 -2.45
N LEU A 219 -5.32 15.04 -2.75
CA LEU A 219 -4.91 16.28 -2.10
C LEU A 219 -5.12 16.27 -0.58
N HIS A 220 -6.29 15.91 -0.10
CA HIS A 220 -6.55 15.92 1.35
C HIS A 220 -5.77 14.84 2.11
N LYS A 221 -5.45 13.70 1.47
CA LYS A 221 -4.53 12.70 2.04
C LYS A 221 -3.10 13.24 2.11
N GLN A 222 -2.69 13.98 1.07
CA GLN A 222 -1.38 14.63 1.05
C GLN A 222 -1.27 15.69 2.15
N GLN A 223 -2.28 16.53 2.32
CA GLN A 223 -2.32 17.52 3.40
C GLN A 223 -2.26 16.87 4.79
N ALA A 224 -3.03 15.80 5.01
CA ALA A 224 -2.97 15.04 6.26
C ALA A 224 -1.58 14.44 6.49
N LEU A 225 -0.92 13.94 5.45
CA LEU A 225 0.44 13.42 5.53
C LEU A 225 1.44 14.49 5.96
N GLU A 226 1.36 15.68 5.39
CA GLU A 226 2.25 16.81 5.72
C GLU A 226 2.11 17.23 7.18
N VAL A 227 0.87 17.37 7.66
CA VAL A 227 0.60 17.68 9.07
C VAL A 227 1.15 16.58 9.98
N PHE A 228 0.86 15.33 9.71
CA PHE A 228 1.29 14.21 10.55
C PHE A 228 2.80 13.97 10.49
N ALA A 229 3.44 14.21 9.35
CA ALA A 229 4.89 14.14 9.24
C ALA A 229 5.57 15.24 10.09
N ALA A 230 5.04 16.45 10.07
CA ALA A 230 5.54 17.56 10.88
C ALA A 230 5.36 17.31 12.39
N GLU A 231 4.17 16.84 12.81
CA GLU A 231 3.91 16.48 14.21
C GLU A 231 4.84 15.37 14.71
N LEU A 232 5.09 14.34 13.87
CA LEU A 232 6.00 13.26 14.21
C LEU A 232 7.44 13.75 14.37
N ILE A 233 7.95 14.59 13.47
CA ILE A 233 9.29 15.15 13.54
C ILE A 233 9.44 16.00 14.80
N GLN A 234 8.46 16.81 15.14
CA GLN A 234 8.47 17.63 16.35
C GLN A 234 8.46 16.74 17.60
N GLY A 235 7.62 15.72 17.66
CA GLY A 235 7.55 14.77 18.77
C GLY A 235 8.87 14.00 18.98
N LEU A 236 9.50 13.55 17.90
CA LEU A 236 10.79 12.88 17.97
C LEU A 236 11.89 13.80 18.49
N LYS A 237 11.94 15.05 18.03
CA LYS A 237 12.91 16.05 18.51
C LYS A 237 12.74 16.37 20.00
N SER A 238 11.51 16.52 20.48
CA SER A 238 11.22 16.80 21.89
C SER A 238 11.63 15.66 22.82
N ASN A 239 11.67 14.43 22.31
CA ASN A 239 12.10 13.24 23.05
C ASN A 239 13.58 12.88 22.83
N GLY A 240 14.36 13.74 22.21
CA GLY A 240 15.78 13.51 21.95
C GLY A 240 16.07 12.38 20.94
N VAL A 241 15.08 12.00 20.15
CA VAL A 241 15.20 10.97 19.13
C VAL A 241 15.47 11.62 17.78
N GLU A 242 16.55 11.23 17.11
CA GLU A 242 16.79 11.68 15.74
C GLU A 242 15.68 11.16 14.80
N ALA A 243 14.97 12.09 14.18
CA ALA A 243 13.95 11.80 13.17
C ALA A 243 14.60 11.45 11.81
N THR A 244 15.48 10.49 11.78
CA THR A 244 16.16 10.10 10.56
C THR A 244 15.82 8.68 10.19
N GLY A 245 15.48 8.48 8.93
CA GLY A 245 15.22 7.18 8.31
C GLY A 245 16.45 6.28 8.20
N LYS A 246 17.37 6.36 9.15
CA LYS A 246 18.58 5.52 9.18
C LYS A 246 18.31 4.05 9.48
N THR A 247 17.10 3.64 9.40
CA THR A 247 16.75 2.43 10.09
C THR A 247 16.11 1.39 9.22
N HIS A 248 16.64 1.20 8.05
CA HIS A 248 16.04 0.23 7.16
C HIS A 248 16.08 -1.21 7.62
N SER A 249 17.04 -1.53 8.45
CA SER A 249 17.12 -2.84 9.06
C SER A 249 16.41 -2.94 10.41
N PHE A 250 15.99 -1.95 10.87
CA PHE A 250 15.67 -1.42 11.96
C PHE A 250 14.59 -1.99 12.74
N TYR A 251 13.56 -2.16 12.24
CA TYR A 251 12.41 -2.78 12.86
C TYR A 251 12.64 -4.28 13.08
N TRP A 252 13.54 -4.88 12.33
CA TRP A 252 13.97 -6.25 12.51
C TRP A 252 15.03 -6.40 13.60
N ASN A 253 15.75 -5.33 13.88
CA ASN A 253 16.78 -5.27 14.92
C ASN A 253 16.25 -4.75 16.26
N SER A 254 14.94 -4.63 16.41
CA SER A 254 14.35 -4.19 17.67
C SER A 254 14.74 -5.12 18.81
N THR A 255 15.40 -4.58 19.83
CA THR A 255 15.78 -5.31 21.04
C THR A 255 14.60 -5.59 21.97
N LYS A 256 13.45 -4.95 21.74
CA LYS A 256 12.27 -5.15 22.57
C LYS A 256 11.56 -6.44 22.19
N SER A 257 11.61 -7.41 23.05
CA SER A 257 10.79 -8.61 22.94
C SER A 257 9.31 -8.24 22.95
N PRO A 258 8.53 -8.76 22.01
CA PRO A 258 7.09 -8.63 22.08
C PRO A 258 6.59 -9.31 23.36
N SER A 259 5.60 -8.73 24.02
CA SER A 259 5.01 -9.37 25.18
C SER A 259 4.39 -10.72 24.78
N LYS A 260 4.42 -11.71 25.67
CA LYS A 260 3.76 -13.01 25.46
C LYS A 260 2.29 -12.88 25.04
N LYS A 261 1.60 -11.84 25.53
CA LYS A 261 0.22 -11.50 25.19
C LYS A 261 0.05 -11.17 23.72
N LYS A 262 1.05 -10.58 23.10
CA LYS A 262 1.08 -10.23 21.67
C LYS A 262 1.39 -11.45 20.80
N LEU A 263 2.11 -12.43 21.32
CA LEU A 263 2.39 -13.70 20.64
C LEU A 263 1.14 -14.56 20.43
N SER A 264 0.11 -14.37 21.28
CA SER A 264 -1.16 -15.11 21.16
C SER A 264 -2.06 -14.60 20.00
N HIS A 265 -1.70 -13.50 19.36
CA HIS A 265 -2.43 -12.90 18.23
C HIS A 265 -1.53 -12.81 17.00
N PRO A 266 -1.20 -13.91 16.35
CA PRO A 266 -0.36 -13.88 15.16
C PRO A 266 -1.01 -13.04 14.07
N GLY A 267 -0.23 -12.18 13.43
CA GLY A 267 -0.67 -11.31 12.35
C GLY A 267 -1.40 -10.02 12.78
N VAL A 268 -1.49 -9.72 14.06
CA VAL A 268 -2.21 -8.53 14.58
C VAL A 268 -1.28 -7.45 15.08
N ASN A 269 0.00 -7.69 15.10
CA ASN A 269 0.85 -6.88 15.95
C ASN A 269 2.02 -6.24 15.22
N ASP A 270 1.95 -4.94 15.08
CA ASP A 270 3.00 -4.12 14.50
C ASP A 270 4.29 -4.03 15.34
N ALA A 271 4.23 -4.32 16.62
CA ALA A 271 5.40 -4.42 17.46
C ALA A 271 5.95 -5.85 17.58
N PHE A 272 5.32 -6.80 16.88
CA PHE A 272 5.73 -8.20 16.91
C PHE A 272 6.74 -8.46 15.79
N ILE A 273 7.93 -8.85 16.20
CA ILE A 273 8.96 -9.35 15.31
C ILE A 273 9.16 -10.83 15.68
N PRO A 274 8.85 -11.77 14.78
CA PRO A 274 9.07 -13.18 15.04
C PRO A 274 10.52 -13.48 15.45
N ASP A 275 10.73 -14.37 16.39
CA ASP A 275 12.08 -14.71 16.87
C ASP A 275 12.97 -15.25 15.75
N THR A 276 12.37 -15.90 14.75
CA THR A 276 13.07 -16.42 13.57
C THR A 276 13.79 -15.35 12.76
N ILE A 277 13.33 -14.11 12.79
CA ILE A 277 13.93 -13.00 12.04
C ILE A 277 14.54 -11.92 12.93
N ARG A 278 14.30 -11.98 14.25
CA ARG A 278 14.81 -10.98 15.20
C ARG A 278 16.33 -10.93 15.22
N GLY A 279 16.88 -9.76 15.06
CA GLY A 279 18.34 -9.54 15.06
C GLY A 279 19.08 -10.06 13.84
N LYS A 280 18.39 -10.64 12.86
CA LYS A 280 18.98 -11.09 11.60
C LYS A 280 19.01 -9.97 10.58
N HIS A 281 20.01 -9.99 9.71
CA HIS A 281 20.10 -9.11 8.56
C HIS A 281 19.66 -9.85 7.30
N PHE A 282 18.88 -9.17 6.48
CA PHE A 282 18.39 -9.72 5.22
C PHE A 282 18.72 -8.76 4.07
N ASN A 283 19.13 -9.32 2.94
CA ASN A 283 19.45 -8.55 1.75
C ASN A 283 18.19 -8.12 0.98
N SER A 284 17.13 -8.89 1.09
CA SER A 284 15.87 -8.62 0.41
C SER A 284 14.67 -9.01 1.28
N TRP A 285 13.52 -8.43 0.95
CA TRP A 285 12.24 -8.83 1.54
C TRP A 285 11.84 -10.26 1.17
N LYS A 286 12.31 -10.77 0.05
CA LYS A 286 12.12 -12.17 -0.35
C LYS A 286 12.78 -13.12 0.63
N ASP A 287 13.97 -12.80 1.12
CA ASP A 287 14.67 -13.61 2.12
C ASP A 287 13.90 -13.62 3.45
N ILE A 288 13.34 -12.47 3.84
CA ILE A 288 12.49 -12.37 5.02
C ILE A 288 11.24 -13.23 4.85
N ALA A 289 10.57 -13.13 3.72
CA ALA A 289 9.36 -13.89 3.44
C ALA A 289 9.65 -15.41 3.50
N LYS A 290 10.75 -15.84 2.92
CA LYS A 290 11.21 -17.25 2.96
C LYS A 290 11.47 -17.71 4.40
N GLU A 291 12.16 -16.91 5.21
CA GLU A 291 12.44 -17.23 6.62
C GLU A 291 11.15 -17.30 7.47
N LEU A 292 10.14 -16.55 7.08
CA LEU A 292 8.81 -16.58 7.71
C LEU A 292 7.92 -17.72 7.18
N GLY A 293 8.42 -18.54 6.25
CA GLY A 293 7.67 -19.65 5.68
C GLY A 293 6.70 -19.27 4.56
N TYR A 294 6.91 -18.12 3.91
CA TYR A 294 6.08 -17.63 2.82
C TYR A 294 6.62 -17.93 1.43
N GLY A 295 7.60 -18.63 1.25
CA GLY A 295 8.14 -18.92 -0.06
C GLY A 295 8.85 -20.27 -0.09
N GLU A 296 8.77 -20.91 -1.23
CA GLU A 296 9.64 -22.03 -1.57
C GLU A 296 11.08 -21.55 -1.81
#